data_b1c0105634110884c68d12a8e07f8ffc
#
_entry.id   b1c0105634110884c68d12a8e07f8ffc
#
_cell.length_a   1.000
_cell.length_b   1.000
_cell.length_c   1.000
_cell.angle_alpha   90.00
_cell.angle_beta   90.00
_cell.angle_gamma   90.00
#
_symmetry.space_group_name_H-M   'P 1'
#
loop_
_entity.id
_entity.type
_entity.pdbx_description
1 polymer ?
#
loop_
_entity_poly.entity_id
_entity_poly.type
_entity_poly.pdbx_seq_one_letter_code
_entity_poly.pdbx_strand_id
1 'polypeptide(L)'
;MPVFNNRTPQYAEQVEGGIGRMQRDRLLEGDQLGGICSYVAQISLEPGCSIGIHQHVGDSEMYFITAGTATYTENDVKYRVKKGDVLYCPDGSFHGILNSGEDMLSFVAVIQKCE
;
A
#
# COMPACT_ATOMS: atom_id res chain seq x y z
N MET A 1 -6.47 -18.29 -19.46
CA MET A 1 -6.28 -17.32 -18.34
C MET A 1 -5.11 -16.43 -18.66
N PRO A 2 -5.29 -15.12 -18.79
CA PRO A 2 -4.17 -14.26 -19.11
C PRO A 2 -3.19 -14.15 -17.95
N VAL A 3 -1.91 -13.99 -18.31
CA VAL A 3 -0.82 -13.76 -17.37
C VAL A 3 -0.27 -12.36 -17.62
N PHE A 4 -0.21 -11.54 -16.59
CA PHE A 4 0.26 -10.17 -16.67
C PHE A 4 1.63 -10.10 -16.00
N ASN A 5 2.66 -9.85 -16.80
CA ASN A 5 4.04 -9.80 -16.29
C ASN A 5 4.81 -8.56 -16.74
N ASN A 6 4.14 -7.64 -17.43
CA ASN A 6 4.75 -6.39 -17.84
C ASN A 6 4.50 -5.35 -16.76
N ARG A 7 5.58 -4.87 -16.15
CA ARG A 7 5.51 -3.88 -15.08
C ARG A 7 6.42 -2.71 -15.41
N THR A 8 5.89 -1.52 -15.23
CA THR A 8 6.68 -0.30 -15.35
C THR A 8 6.67 0.36 -13.98
N PRO A 9 7.80 0.30 -13.25
CA PRO A 9 7.87 0.93 -11.94
C PRO A 9 7.59 2.42 -12.03
N GLN A 10 6.77 2.90 -11.11
CA GLN A 10 6.49 4.31 -10.94
C GLN A 10 7.03 4.75 -9.59
N TYR A 11 7.60 5.96 -9.55
CA TYR A 11 8.17 6.52 -8.33
C TYR A 11 7.44 7.80 -7.98
N ALA A 12 7.18 7.99 -6.69
CA ALA A 12 6.55 9.21 -6.20
C ALA A 12 7.24 9.64 -4.91
N GLU A 13 7.40 10.94 -4.75
CA GLU A 13 8.03 11.52 -3.56
C GLU A 13 6.98 12.01 -2.59
N GLN A 14 7.23 11.81 -1.30
CA GLN A 14 6.42 12.35 -0.21
C GLN A 14 4.93 12.05 -0.38
N VAL A 15 4.61 10.81 -0.69
CA VAL A 15 3.22 10.38 -0.92
C VAL A 15 2.39 10.63 0.33
N GLU A 16 1.29 11.34 0.16
CA GLU A 16 0.38 11.71 1.26
C GLU A 16 1.09 12.44 2.40
N GLY A 17 2.12 13.24 2.07
CA GLY A 17 2.91 13.94 3.06
C GLY A 17 3.93 13.08 3.79
N GLY A 18 4.20 11.90 3.29
CA GLY A 18 5.18 10.98 3.86
C GLY A 18 6.62 11.39 3.60
N ILE A 19 7.55 10.52 3.95
CA ILE A 19 8.99 10.75 3.87
C ILE A 19 9.56 9.93 2.73
N GLY A 20 10.40 10.55 1.89
CA GLY A 20 11.18 9.88 0.87
C GLY A 20 10.36 9.39 -0.30
N ARG A 21 10.87 8.39 -0.98
CA ARG A 21 10.35 7.91 -2.25
C ARG A 21 9.63 6.57 -2.09
N MET A 22 8.52 6.44 -2.79
CA MET A 22 7.78 5.19 -2.91
C MET A 22 7.94 4.65 -4.32
N GLN A 23 8.21 3.36 -4.45
CA GLN A 23 8.11 2.64 -5.72
C GLN A 23 6.79 1.91 -5.77
N ARG A 24 6.09 2.04 -6.89
CA ARG A 24 4.82 1.35 -7.10
C ARG A 24 4.83 0.66 -8.44
N ASP A 25 4.59 -0.64 -8.42
CA ASP A 25 4.41 -1.46 -9.61
C ASP A 25 2.94 -1.86 -9.67
N ARG A 26 2.19 -1.29 -10.61
CA ARG A 26 0.80 -1.67 -10.78
C ARG A 26 0.75 -3.06 -11.41
N LEU A 27 0.05 -3.98 -10.74
CA LEU A 27 -0.06 -5.37 -11.17
C LEU A 27 -1.29 -5.57 -12.05
N LEU A 28 -2.40 -5.02 -11.61
CA LEU A 28 -3.68 -5.01 -12.34
C LEU A 28 -4.38 -3.69 -12.05
N GLU A 29 -5.15 -3.19 -13.00
CA GLU A 29 -5.96 -1.99 -12.79
C GLU A 29 -7.13 -1.92 -13.75
N GLY A 30 -8.13 -1.12 -13.37
CA GLY A 30 -9.25 -0.77 -14.23
C GLY A 30 -10.04 -1.97 -14.69
N ASP A 31 -10.18 -2.11 -15.99
CA ASP A 31 -10.99 -3.13 -16.61
C ASP A 31 -10.53 -4.56 -16.30
N GLN A 32 -9.25 -4.74 -15.99
CA GLN A 32 -8.73 -6.05 -15.62
C GLN A 32 -9.30 -6.56 -14.30
N LEU A 33 -9.85 -5.67 -13.49
CA LEU A 33 -10.38 -5.96 -12.16
C LEU A 33 -11.89 -5.98 -12.09
N GLY A 34 -12.57 -5.88 -13.25
CA GLY A 34 -14.02 -5.95 -13.32
C GLY A 34 -14.75 -4.80 -12.63
N GLY A 35 -14.07 -3.69 -12.37
CA GLY A 35 -14.66 -2.50 -11.77
C GLY A 35 -14.88 -2.54 -10.26
N ILE A 36 -14.53 -3.63 -9.59
CA ILE A 36 -14.69 -3.76 -8.13
C ILE A 36 -13.53 -3.09 -7.40
N CYS A 37 -12.32 -3.28 -7.91
CA CYS A 37 -11.11 -2.70 -7.33
C CYS A 37 -10.61 -1.55 -8.20
N SER A 38 -9.99 -0.55 -7.55
CA SER A 38 -9.38 0.55 -8.26
C SER A 38 -8.02 0.13 -8.83
N TYR A 39 -7.23 -0.60 -8.04
CA TYR A 39 -5.98 -1.15 -8.52
C TYR A 39 -5.44 -2.21 -7.57
N VAL A 40 -4.52 -3.01 -8.10
CA VAL A 40 -3.69 -3.93 -7.32
C VAL A 40 -2.25 -3.57 -7.67
N ALA A 41 -1.44 -3.26 -6.65
CA ALA A 41 -0.07 -2.81 -6.87
C ALA A 41 0.87 -3.41 -5.84
N GLN A 42 2.12 -3.61 -6.24
CA GLN A 42 3.20 -3.87 -5.28
C GLN A 42 3.87 -2.55 -4.98
N ILE A 43 4.01 -2.26 -3.68
CA ILE A 43 4.63 -1.04 -3.20
C ILE A 43 5.90 -1.41 -2.45
N SER A 44 6.96 -0.63 -2.66
CA SER A 44 8.24 -0.81 -1.98
C SER A 44 8.71 0.52 -1.41
N LEU A 45 9.19 0.46 -0.18
CA LEU A 45 9.72 1.62 0.54
C LEU A 45 11.09 1.25 1.12
N GLU A 46 12.09 2.08 0.84
CA GLU A 46 13.39 1.94 1.47
C GLU A 46 13.30 2.30 2.96
N PRO A 47 14.28 1.86 3.79
CA PRO A 47 14.28 2.22 5.20
C PRO A 47 14.13 3.73 5.41
N GLY A 48 13.26 4.11 6.34
CA GLY A 48 12.98 5.50 6.66
C GLY A 48 11.96 6.17 5.76
N CYS A 49 11.55 5.54 4.66
CA CYS A 49 10.53 6.10 3.77
C CYS A 49 9.13 5.70 4.23
N SER A 50 8.15 6.51 3.90
CA SER A 50 6.79 6.31 4.37
C SER A 50 5.74 6.80 3.38
N ILE A 51 4.54 6.26 3.52
CA ILE A 51 3.32 6.83 2.99
C ILE A 51 2.64 7.51 4.17
N GLY A 52 2.35 8.80 4.05
CA GLY A 52 1.79 9.59 5.15
C GLY A 52 0.36 9.21 5.48
N ILE A 53 -0.11 9.71 6.62
CA ILE A 53 -1.46 9.45 7.09
C ILE A 53 -2.46 10.10 6.14
N HIS A 54 -3.44 9.32 5.68
CA HIS A 54 -4.48 9.79 4.77
C HIS A 54 -5.77 9.00 5.01
N GLN A 55 -6.89 9.59 4.61
CA GLN A 55 -8.19 9.00 4.78
C GLN A 55 -8.64 8.32 3.49
N HIS A 56 -9.22 7.14 3.61
CA HIS A 56 -9.93 6.49 2.51
C HIS A 56 -11.40 6.90 2.54
N VAL A 57 -11.89 7.45 1.43
CA VAL A 57 -13.28 7.89 1.29
C VAL A 57 -13.84 7.29 0.01
N GLY A 58 -14.88 6.46 0.15
CA GLY A 58 -15.49 5.78 -0.99
C GLY A 58 -14.75 4.51 -1.40
N ASP A 59 -13.71 4.14 -0.69
CA ASP A 59 -12.96 2.91 -0.91
C ASP A 59 -12.36 2.39 0.39
N SER A 60 -11.84 1.19 0.33
CA SER A 60 -11.05 0.58 1.40
C SER A 60 -9.76 0.05 0.81
N GLU A 61 -8.76 -0.16 1.64
CA GLU A 61 -7.47 -0.64 1.17
C GLU A 61 -6.94 -1.76 2.07
N MET A 62 -6.40 -2.80 1.42
CA MET A 62 -5.73 -3.90 2.10
C MET A 62 -4.26 -3.86 1.73
N TYR A 63 -3.39 -4.06 2.72
CA TYR A 63 -1.96 -4.30 2.51
C TYR A 63 -1.63 -5.72 2.93
N PHE A 64 -0.93 -6.45 2.09
CA PHE A 64 -0.35 -7.74 2.44
C PHE A 64 1.16 -7.61 2.42
N ILE A 65 1.80 -7.72 3.59
CA ILE A 65 3.25 -7.51 3.73
C ILE A 65 3.99 -8.73 3.20
N THR A 66 4.82 -8.51 2.18
CA THR A 66 5.56 -9.60 1.54
C THR A 66 7.04 -9.62 1.93
N ALA A 67 7.59 -8.50 2.42
CA ALA A 67 8.99 -8.44 2.86
C ALA A 67 9.17 -7.27 3.83
N GLY A 68 10.04 -7.45 4.81
CA GLY A 68 10.44 -6.38 5.73
C GLY A 68 9.53 -6.25 6.93
N THR A 69 9.77 -5.17 7.69
CA THR A 69 8.99 -4.79 8.87
C THR A 69 8.62 -3.33 8.78
N ALA A 70 7.54 -2.95 9.44
CA ALA A 70 7.05 -1.57 9.35
C ALA A 70 6.31 -1.17 10.61
N THR A 71 6.09 0.15 10.73
CA THR A 71 5.13 0.72 11.67
C THR A 71 3.92 1.17 10.87
N TYR A 72 2.79 0.57 11.14
CA TYR A 72 1.52 0.89 10.49
C TYR A 72 0.64 1.64 11.48
N THR A 73 0.06 2.74 11.02
CA THR A 73 -0.82 3.54 11.85
C THR A 73 -2.23 3.51 11.25
N GLU A 74 -3.22 3.21 12.08
CA GLU A 74 -4.62 3.27 11.68
C GLU A 74 -5.42 3.96 12.77
N ASN A 75 -6.08 5.06 12.43
CA ASN A 75 -6.90 5.84 13.37
C ASN A 75 -6.15 6.11 14.69
N ASP A 76 -4.92 6.62 14.58
CA ASP A 76 -4.03 6.99 15.68
C ASP A 76 -3.48 5.82 16.50
N VAL A 77 -3.73 4.58 16.12
CA VAL A 77 -3.16 3.42 16.77
C VAL A 77 -2.01 2.88 15.93
N LYS A 78 -0.86 2.68 16.55
CA LYS A 78 0.34 2.17 15.87
C LYS A 78 0.50 0.68 16.10
N TYR A 79 0.86 -0.01 15.02
CA TYR A 79 1.11 -1.45 15.04
C TYR A 79 2.47 -1.73 14.43
N ARG A 80 3.21 -2.66 15.03
CA ARG A 80 4.39 -3.23 14.37
C ARG A 80 3.92 -4.38 13.50
N VAL A 81 4.29 -4.32 12.22
CA VAL A 81 3.87 -5.32 11.24
C VAL A 81 5.08 -5.90 10.51
N LYS A 82 4.92 -7.10 9.97
CA LYS A 82 6.00 -7.84 9.34
C LYS A 82 5.46 -8.71 8.21
N LYS A 83 6.35 -9.34 7.48
CA LYS A 83 6.02 -10.30 6.42
C LYS A 83 4.94 -11.27 6.88
N GLY A 84 3.90 -11.41 6.07
CA GLY A 84 2.78 -12.29 6.32
C GLY A 84 1.58 -11.60 6.96
N ASP A 85 1.74 -10.39 7.48
CA ASP A 85 0.63 -9.65 8.08
C ASP A 85 -0.27 -9.04 6.99
N VAL A 86 -1.57 -9.02 7.27
CA VAL A 86 -2.57 -8.37 6.44
C VAL A 86 -3.15 -7.20 7.21
N LEU A 87 -3.13 -6.02 6.58
CA LEU A 87 -3.60 -4.78 7.16
C LEU A 87 -4.81 -4.32 6.36
N TYR A 88 -5.84 -3.86 7.02
CA TYR A 88 -7.06 -3.42 6.36
C TYR A 88 -7.50 -2.07 6.88
N CYS A 89 -7.66 -1.12 5.96
CA CYS A 89 -8.17 0.22 6.24
C CYS A 89 -9.56 0.34 5.64
N PRO A 90 -10.62 0.29 6.46
CA PRO A 90 -11.98 0.42 5.94
C PRO A 90 -12.29 1.82 5.44
N ASP A 91 -13.34 1.93 4.66
CA ASP A 91 -13.85 3.22 4.19
C ASP A 91 -14.07 4.14 5.39
N GLY A 92 -13.59 5.38 5.28
CA GLY A 92 -13.69 6.39 6.33
C GLY A 92 -12.54 6.41 7.32
N SER A 93 -11.68 5.37 7.34
CA SER A 93 -10.55 5.30 8.26
C SER A 93 -9.32 5.99 7.69
N PHE A 94 -8.41 6.37 8.60
CA PHE A 94 -7.13 6.97 8.26
C PHE A 94 -6.02 5.95 8.48
N HIS A 95 -5.04 5.90 7.59
CA HIS A 95 -3.87 5.06 7.79
C HIS A 95 -2.62 5.64 7.13
N GLY A 96 -1.48 5.12 7.54
CA GLY A 96 -0.19 5.39 6.94
C GLY A 96 0.79 4.29 7.33
N ILE A 97 1.90 4.20 6.63
CA ILE A 97 2.90 3.16 6.87
C ILE A 97 4.30 3.74 6.74
N LEU A 98 5.17 3.36 7.68
CA LEU A 98 6.57 3.78 7.71
C LEU A 98 7.45 2.53 7.71
N ASN A 99 8.42 2.48 6.81
CA ASN A 99 9.46 1.47 6.89
C ASN A 99 10.39 1.83 8.05
N SER A 100 10.11 1.25 9.21
CA SER A 100 10.89 1.45 10.43
C SER A 100 11.95 0.37 10.62
N GLY A 101 12.11 -0.53 9.65
CA GLY A 101 13.12 -1.58 9.67
C GLY A 101 14.40 -1.17 8.98
N GLU A 102 15.30 -2.14 8.81
CA GLU A 102 16.61 -1.94 8.19
C GLU A 102 16.65 -2.41 6.73
N ASP A 103 15.64 -3.18 6.31
CA ASP A 103 15.57 -3.75 4.97
C ASP A 103 14.44 -3.11 4.18
N MET A 104 14.43 -3.36 2.86
CA MET A 104 13.34 -2.90 2.00
C MET A 104 12.01 -3.48 2.49
N LEU A 105 11.02 -2.62 2.61
CA LEU A 105 9.64 -3.00 2.89
C LEU A 105 8.91 -3.19 1.56
N SER A 106 8.23 -4.31 1.41
CA SER A 106 7.38 -4.54 0.24
C SER A 106 6.03 -5.09 0.67
N PHE A 107 4.99 -4.65 -0.01
CA PHE A 107 3.63 -5.13 0.26
C PHE A 107 2.78 -5.00 -0.99
N VAL A 108 1.75 -5.84 -1.06
CA VAL A 108 0.75 -5.75 -2.11
C VAL A 108 -0.42 -4.94 -1.56
N ALA A 109 -0.79 -3.90 -2.30
CA ALA A 109 -1.90 -3.02 -1.95
C ALA A 109 -3.07 -3.28 -2.90
N VAL A 110 -4.25 -3.44 -2.33
CA VAL A 110 -5.50 -3.60 -3.08
C VAL A 110 -6.47 -2.53 -2.62
N ILE A 111 -6.90 -1.68 -3.54
CA ILE A 111 -7.93 -0.68 -3.25
C ILE A 111 -9.24 -1.17 -3.85
N GLN A 112 -10.23 -1.37 -3.00
CA GLN A 112 -11.55 -1.84 -3.36
C GLN A 112 -12.55 -0.68 -3.24
N LYS A 113 -13.36 -0.50 -4.28
CA LYS A 113 -14.42 0.52 -4.24
C LYS A 113 -15.52 0.10 -3.29
N CYS A 114 -16.02 1.07 -2.52
CA CYS A 114 -17.15 0.89 -1.63
C CYS A 114 -18.33 1.73 -2.15
N GLU A 115 -19.52 1.18 -2.07
CA GLU A 115 -20.74 1.87 -2.49
C GLU A 115 -21.45 2.52 -1.30
#